data_81a856d219ad835ea8a6d525c161bbf2
#
_entry.id   81a856d219ad835ea8a6d525c161bbf2
#
_cell.length_a   1.000
_cell.length_b   1.000
_cell.length_c   1.000
_cell.angle_alpha   90.00
_cell.angle_beta   90.00
_cell.angle_gamma   90.00
#
_symmetry.space_group_name_H-M   'P 1'
#
loop_
_entity.id
_entity.type
_entity.pdbx_description
1 polymer ?
#
loop_
_entity_poly.entity_id
_entity_poly.type
_entity_poly.pdbx_seq_one_letter_code
_entity_poly.pdbx_strand_id
1 'polypeptide(L)'
;MDTRELLIKAKNPVITAKNIPFEYTTTDFRDPKIFEKNGNLYMLCALKQKDGKGCLVMFKSSDSLAEKWEFIATIDKSKDGLSGMWECPDYFTLQDTEFLIISPQEMKANPKLGFHDGNNSVYITGKLDFNKGIFTRTVRTEN
;
A
#
# COMPACT_ATOMS: atom_id res chain seq x y z
N MET A 1 -7.60 -13.46 24.94
CA MET A 1 -8.48 -13.77 23.78
C MET A 1 -7.64 -14.55 22.79
N ASP A 2 -8.04 -15.76 22.43
CA ASP A 2 -7.30 -16.58 21.46
C ASP A 2 -7.41 -15.92 20.08
N THR A 3 -6.28 -15.70 19.41
CA THR A 3 -6.22 -15.16 18.04
C THR A 3 -7.07 -15.95 17.04
N ARG A 4 -7.27 -17.25 17.26
CA ARG A 4 -8.15 -18.11 16.46
C ARG A 4 -9.63 -17.74 16.59
N GLU A 5 -10.08 -17.28 17.75
CA GLU A 5 -11.46 -16.83 17.94
C GLU A 5 -11.75 -15.50 17.23
N LEU A 6 -10.75 -14.60 17.10
CA LEU A 6 -10.87 -13.36 16.33
C LEU A 6 -11.05 -13.63 14.84
N LEU A 7 -10.30 -14.60 14.28
CA LEU A 7 -10.40 -14.97 12.86
C LEU A 7 -11.76 -15.57 12.48
N ILE A 8 -12.43 -16.24 13.42
CA ILE A 8 -13.75 -16.86 13.21
C ILE A 8 -14.89 -15.84 13.31
N LYS A 9 -14.69 -14.74 14.06
CA LYS A 9 -15.72 -13.71 14.25
C LYS A 9 -15.77 -12.65 13.18
N ALA A 10 -14.69 -12.46 12.41
CA ALA A 10 -14.67 -11.50 11.31
C ALA A 10 -15.64 -11.92 10.20
N LYS A 11 -16.53 -11.01 9.81
CA LYS A 11 -17.44 -11.21 8.67
C LYS A 11 -16.65 -10.98 7.37
N ASN A 12 -15.96 -12.01 6.90
CA ASN A 12 -15.26 -11.96 5.62
C ASN A 12 -16.22 -11.96 4.42
N PRO A 13 -15.90 -11.25 3.34
CA PRO A 13 -14.75 -10.34 3.17
C PRO A 13 -14.98 -9.00 3.89
N VAL A 14 -13.97 -8.50 4.60
CA VAL A 14 -14.02 -7.18 5.29
C VAL A 14 -13.89 -6.01 4.32
N ILE A 15 -13.29 -6.23 3.15
CA ILE A 15 -13.21 -5.30 2.03
C ILE A 15 -13.58 -6.02 0.74
N THR A 16 -14.36 -5.35 -0.10
CA THR A 16 -14.78 -5.85 -1.42
C THR A 16 -14.49 -4.80 -2.50
N ALA A 17 -14.68 -5.16 -3.76
CA ALA A 17 -14.59 -4.23 -4.89
C ALA A 17 -15.42 -2.95 -4.70
N LYS A 18 -16.55 -3.04 -4.00
CA LYS A 18 -17.45 -1.89 -3.73
C LYS A 18 -16.85 -0.84 -2.81
N ASN A 19 -15.81 -1.20 -2.06
CA ASN A 19 -15.12 -0.28 -1.15
C ASN A 19 -14.09 0.60 -1.86
N ILE A 20 -13.79 0.34 -3.14
CA ILE A 20 -12.83 1.09 -3.96
C ILE A 20 -13.59 2.07 -4.85
N PRO A 21 -13.41 3.40 -4.70
CA PRO A 21 -14.26 4.40 -5.35
C PRO A 21 -13.84 4.74 -6.80
N PHE A 22 -12.98 3.92 -7.42
CA PHE A 22 -12.51 4.11 -8.80
C PHE A 22 -12.31 2.77 -9.52
N GLU A 23 -12.18 2.81 -10.83
CA GLU A 23 -11.95 1.62 -11.64
C GLU A 23 -10.54 1.07 -11.51
N TYR A 24 -10.42 -0.24 -11.34
CA TYR A 24 -9.15 -0.96 -11.25
C TYR A 24 -9.29 -2.36 -11.86
N THR A 25 -8.17 -3.06 -12.02
CA THR A 25 -8.16 -4.44 -12.49
C THR A 25 -8.51 -5.37 -11.33
N THR A 26 -9.69 -5.97 -11.34
CA THR A 26 -10.24 -6.71 -10.20
C THR A 26 -9.43 -7.94 -9.79
N THR A 27 -8.63 -8.49 -10.69
CA THR A 27 -7.69 -9.59 -10.42
C THR A 27 -6.42 -9.12 -9.70
N ASP A 28 -6.16 -7.82 -9.71
CA ASP A 28 -4.94 -7.20 -9.19
C ASP A 28 -5.23 -6.30 -7.98
N PHE A 29 -5.90 -6.87 -6.98
CA PHE A 29 -6.12 -6.26 -5.66
C PHE A 29 -5.74 -7.28 -4.60
N ARG A 30 -4.62 -7.05 -3.87
CA ARG A 30 -4.01 -8.06 -3.02
C ARG A 30 -3.10 -7.50 -1.92
N ASP A 31 -2.53 -8.42 -1.15
CA ASP A 31 -1.46 -8.22 -0.17
C ASP A 31 -1.81 -7.17 0.91
N PRO A 32 -2.87 -7.38 1.70
CA PRO A 32 -3.21 -6.45 2.75
C PRO A 32 -2.15 -6.45 3.85
N LYS A 33 -1.64 -5.27 4.20
CA LYS A 33 -0.77 -5.03 5.34
C LYS A 33 -1.49 -4.16 6.37
N ILE A 34 -1.73 -4.71 7.54
CA ILE A 34 -2.33 -3.97 8.67
C ILE A 34 -1.21 -3.43 9.55
N PHE A 35 -1.36 -2.19 10.01
CA PHE A 35 -0.48 -1.56 10.98
C PHE A 35 -1.26 -0.59 11.87
N GLU A 36 -0.70 -0.30 13.05
CA GLU A 36 -1.25 0.68 13.98
C GLU A 36 -0.46 1.99 13.92
N LYS A 37 -1.16 3.10 13.99
CA LYS A 37 -0.55 4.42 14.16
C LYS A 37 -1.47 5.31 15.00
N ASN A 38 -0.93 5.84 16.11
CA ASN A 38 -1.66 6.73 17.02
C ASN A 38 -3.00 6.16 17.50
N GLY A 39 -3.03 4.89 17.86
CA GLY A 39 -4.24 4.20 18.33
C GLY A 39 -5.29 3.90 17.26
N ASN A 40 -4.98 4.10 15.98
CA ASN A 40 -5.84 3.74 14.86
C ASN A 40 -5.24 2.59 14.05
N LEU A 41 -6.10 1.70 13.56
CA LEU A 41 -5.70 0.63 12.65
C LEU A 41 -5.87 1.10 11.21
N TYR A 42 -4.83 0.87 10.42
CA TYR A 42 -4.78 1.14 8.98
C TYR A 42 -4.46 -0.13 8.22
N MET A 43 -4.91 -0.20 6.98
CA MET A 43 -4.59 -1.28 6.06
C MET A 43 -4.11 -0.68 4.75
N LEU A 44 -2.95 -1.12 4.28
CA LEU A 44 -2.51 -0.88 2.91
C LEU A 44 -2.87 -2.09 2.05
N CYS A 45 -3.32 -1.83 0.84
CA CYS A 45 -3.49 -2.86 -0.18
C CYS A 45 -2.88 -2.39 -1.48
N ALA A 46 -2.27 -3.32 -2.20
CA ALA A 46 -1.75 -3.06 -3.53
C ALA A 46 -2.82 -3.35 -4.59
N LEU A 47 -2.89 -2.53 -5.61
CA LEU A 47 -3.78 -2.74 -6.75
C LEU A 47 -3.20 -2.18 -8.05
N LYS A 48 -3.76 -2.63 -9.18
CA LYS A 48 -3.44 -2.12 -10.52
C LYS A 48 -4.63 -1.35 -11.07
N GLN A 49 -4.42 -0.09 -11.39
CA GLN A 49 -5.44 0.74 -12.03
C GLN A 49 -5.69 0.29 -13.49
N LYS A 50 -6.80 0.69 -14.09
CA LYS A 50 -7.14 0.35 -15.49
C LYS A 50 -6.13 0.89 -16.50
N ASP A 51 -5.41 1.95 -16.15
CA ASP A 51 -4.31 2.51 -16.97
C ASP A 51 -3.01 1.69 -16.90
N GLY A 52 -3.02 0.55 -16.21
CA GLY A 52 -1.88 -0.34 -16.05
C GLY A 52 -0.93 0.03 -14.92
N LYS A 53 -1.18 1.10 -14.19
CA LYS A 53 -0.30 1.56 -13.11
C LYS A 53 -0.63 0.89 -11.79
N GLY A 54 0.40 0.36 -11.14
CA GLY A 54 0.33 -0.08 -9.75
C GLY A 54 0.13 1.10 -8.81
N CYS A 55 -0.64 0.89 -7.76
CA CYS A 55 -0.80 1.88 -6.70
C CYS A 55 -1.08 1.22 -5.35
N LEU A 56 -0.93 2.00 -4.28
CA LEU A 56 -1.30 1.61 -2.93
C LEU A 56 -2.50 2.40 -2.47
N VAL A 57 -3.49 1.69 -1.97
CA VAL A 57 -4.66 2.27 -1.33
C VAL A 57 -4.60 2.05 0.17
N MET A 58 -5.12 3.01 0.92
CA MET A 58 -5.19 2.97 2.36
C MET A 58 -6.63 2.95 2.83
N PHE A 59 -6.90 2.07 3.78
CA PHE A 59 -8.14 2.01 4.54
C PHE A 59 -7.85 2.28 6.01
N LYS A 60 -8.84 2.77 6.71
CA LYS A 60 -8.83 2.93 8.16
C LYS A 60 -9.95 2.11 8.77
N SER A 61 -9.67 1.41 9.87
CA SER A 61 -10.74 0.77 10.62
C SER A 61 -11.56 1.80 11.37
N SER A 62 -12.89 1.65 11.30
CA SER A 62 -13.85 2.45 12.06
C SER A 62 -14.27 1.79 13.36
N ASP A 63 -13.76 0.60 13.66
CA ASP A 63 -14.02 -0.14 14.90
C ASP A 63 -12.78 -0.84 15.44
N SER A 64 -12.79 -1.14 16.74
CA SER A 64 -11.67 -1.78 17.44
C SER A 64 -11.46 -3.26 17.11
N LEU A 65 -12.42 -3.90 16.45
CA LEU A 65 -12.38 -5.31 16.05
C LEU A 65 -11.87 -5.49 14.61
N ALA A 66 -11.59 -4.39 13.91
CA ALA A 66 -11.15 -4.40 12.51
C ALA A 66 -12.13 -5.12 11.56
N GLU A 67 -13.43 -5.05 11.86
CA GLU A 67 -14.48 -5.64 11.02
C GLU A 67 -14.99 -4.68 9.94
N LYS A 68 -14.82 -3.36 10.16
CA LYS A 68 -15.29 -2.32 9.24
C LYS A 68 -14.11 -1.44 8.82
N TRP A 69 -13.97 -1.31 7.51
CA TRP A 69 -12.90 -0.54 6.91
C TRP A 69 -13.46 0.51 5.96
N GLU A 70 -12.95 1.72 6.09
CA GLU A 70 -13.29 2.85 5.24
C GLU A 70 -12.11 3.18 4.33
N PHE A 71 -12.38 3.37 3.05
CA PHE A 71 -11.39 3.84 2.10
C PHE A 71 -10.96 5.27 2.44
N ILE A 72 -9.68 5.52 2.56
CA ILE A 72 -9.12 6.84 2.82
C ILE A 72 -8.65 7.48 1.51
N ALA A 73 -7.69 6.84 0.84
CA ALA A 73 -7.09 7.40 -0.37
C ALA A 73 -6.20 6.39 -1.11
N THR A 74 -5.82 6.75 -2.33
CA THR A 74 -4.64 6.23 -2.99
C THR A 74 -3.43 7.00 -2.50
N ILE A 75 -2.61 6.39 -1.65
CA ILE A 75 -1.51 7.08 -0.96
C ILE A 75 -0.30 7.32 -1.86
N ASP A 76 -0.07 6.41 -2.81
CA ASP A 76 0.99 6.52 -3.81
C ASP A 76 0.65 5.67 -5.04
N LYS A 77 1.26 6.00 -6.17
CA LYS A 77 1.07 5.26 -7.42
C LYS A 77 2.33 5.23 -8.27
N SER A 78 2.34 4.32 -9.23
CA SER A 78 3.45 4.15 -10.17
C SER A 78 3.80 5.45 -10.89
N LYS A 79 5.06 5.83 -10.77
CA LYS A 79 5.74 6.95 -11.45
C LYS A 79 7.24 6.65 -11.46
N ASP A 80 8.01 7.43 -12.19
CA ASP A 80 9.48 7.40 -12.15
C ASP A 80 10.07 6.00 -12.45
N GLY A 81 9.48 5.29 -13.41
CA GLY A 81 9.95 3.96 -13.83
C GLY A 81 9.50 2.79 -12.97
N LEU A 82 8.76 3.01 -11.88
CA LEU A 82 8.15 1.96 -11.07
C LEU A 82 6.87 1.45 -11.76
N SER A 83 7.02 0.74 -12.86
CA SER A 83 5.90 0.27 -13.69
C SER A 83 5.24 -1.01 -13.15
N GLY A 84 4.15 -1.40 -13.77
CA GLY A 84 3.45 -2.65 -13.49
C GLY A 84 2.62 -2.65 -12.21
N MET A 85 2.20 -3.84 -11.80
CA MET A 85 1.52 -4.08 -10.52
C MET A 85 2.51 -3.91 -9.38
N TRP A 86 2.05 -3.35 -8.27
CA TRP A 86 2.79 -3.35 -7.01
C TRP A 86 2.28 -4.45 -6.10
N GLU A 87 3.17 -5.10 -5.38
CA GLU A 87 2.87 -6.19 -4.46
C GLU A 87 3.53 -5.98 -3.10
N CYS A 88 3.11 -6.78 -2.12
CA CYS A 88 3.71 -6.88 -0.80
C CYS A 88 4.00 -5.52 -0.14
N PRO A 89 3.02 -4.62 -0.01
CA PRO A 89 3.26 -3.33 0.60
C PRO A 89 3.62 -3.49 2.08
N ASP A 90 4.55 -2.68 2.54
CA ASP A 90 4.81 -2.50 3.97
C ASP A 90 5.07 -1.02 4.28
N TYR A 91 4.73 -0.62 5.51
CA TYR A 91 4.94 0.73 6.00
C TYR A 91 5.42 0.67 7.45
N PHE A 92 6.50 1.37 7.73
CA PHE A 92 7.05 1.49 9.09
C PHE A 92 7.89 2.77 9.25
N THR A 93 8.20 3.09 10.50
CA THR A 93 9.11 4.18 10.86
C THR A 93 10.36 3.59 11.50
N LEU A 94 11.52 4.03 11.04
CA LEU A 94 12.82 3.69 11.62
C LEU A 94 13.64 4.96 11.78
N GLN A 95 14.06 5.28 13.01
CA GLN A 95 14.86 6.48 13.33
C GLN A 95 14.26 7.76 12.69
N ASP A 96 12.98 8.04 12.96
CA ASP A 96 12.23 9.19 12.45
C ASP A 96 12.03 9.26 10.92
N THR A 97 12.53 8.29 10.18
CA THR A 97 12.29 8.15 8.74
C THR A 97 11.16 7.17 8.48
N GLU A 98 10.20 7.57 7.69
CA GLU A 98 9.11 6.70 7.24
C GLU A 98 9.49 6.00 5.95
N PHE A 99 9.25 4.70 5.92
CA PHE A 99 9.53 3.82 4.78
C PHE A 99 8.23 3.22 4.25
N LEU A 100 8.13 3.23 2.94
CA LEU A 100 7.15 2.49 2.18
C LEU A 100 7.90 1.44 1.36
N ILE A 101 7.59 0.16 1.55
CA ILE A 101 8.16 -0.94 0.76
C ILE A 101 7.10 -1.40 -0.23
N ILE A 102 7.52 -1.68 -1.44
CA ILE A 102 6.71 -2.27 -2.51
C ILE A 102 7.55 -3.23 -3.34
N SER A 103 6.89 -4.17 -3.98
CA SER A 103 7.50 -5.06 -4.98
C SER A 103 6.87 -4.81 -6.35
N PRO A 104 7.40 -3.84 -7.14
CA PRO A 104 6.90 -3.59 -8.48
C PRO A 104 7.22 -4.74 -9.41
N GLN A 105 6.24 -5.12 -10.23
CA GLN A 105 6.37 -6.11 -11.29
C GLN A 105 6.59 -5.45 -12.66
N GLU A 106 7.09 -6.25 -13.63
CA GLU A 106 7.22 -5.83 -15.03
C GLU A 106 8.05 -4.54 -15.22
N MET A 107 9.00 -4.29 -14.33
CA MET A 107 9.88 -3.14 -14.45
C MET A 107 10.84 -3.29 -15.62
N LYS A 108 11.26 -2.16 -16.17
CA LYS A 108 12.39 -2.08 -17.10
C LYS A 108 13.68 -1.80 -16.34
N ALA A 109 14.77 -2.42 -16.77
CA ALA A 109 16.06 -2.20 -16.18
C ALA A 109 16.41 -0.70 -16.17
N ASN A 110 16.87 -0.22 -15.02
CA ASN A 110 17.41 1.12 -14.85
C ASN A 110 18.69 1.04 -13.99
N PRO A 111 19.84 0.85 -14.64
CA PRO A 111 21.12 0.70 -13.93
C PRO A 111 21.47 1.87 -13.02
N LYS A 112 21.03 3.10 -13.34
CA LYS A 112 21.26 4.28 -12.49
C LYS A 112 20.57 4.18 -11.14
N LEU A 113 19.42 3.49 -11.08
CA LEU A 113 18.66 3.28 -9.87
C LEU A 113 18.86 1.87 -9.28
N GLY A 114 19.70 1.04 -9.92
CA GLY A 114 19.94 -0.33 -9.50
C GLY A 114 18.81 -1.31 -9.80
N PHE A 115 17.89 -0.96 -10.70
CA PHE A 115 16.77 -1.84 -11.07
C PHE A 115 17.15 -2.77 -12.23
N HIS A 116 16.72 -4.03 -12.14
CA HIS A 116 16.80 -5.00 -13.23
C HIS A 116 15.44 -5.16 -13.93
N ASP A 117 15.42 -5.82 -15.08
CA ASP A 117 14.15 -6.19 -15.74
C ASP A 117 13.34 -7.16 -14.87
N GLY A 118 12.01 -7.00 -14.88
CA GLY A 118 11.08 -7.85 -14.18
C GLY A 118 10.72 -7.34 -12.78
N ASN A 119 10.74 -8.21 -11.78
CA ASN A 119 10.26 -7.91 -10.43
C ASN A 119 11.40 -7.39 -9.55
N ASN A 120 11.16 -6.29 -8.88
CA ASN A 120 12.10 -5.68 -7.93
C ASN A 120 11.46 -5.54 -6.55
N SER A 121 12.27 -5.39 -5.52
CA SER A 121 11.84 -4.90 -4.21
C SER A 121 12.42 -3.51 -4.00
N VAL A 122 11.57 -2.55 -3.70
CA VAL A 122 11.93 -1.14 -3.62
C VAL A 122 11.46 -0.55 -2.30
N TYR A 123 12.30 0.21 -1.65
CA TYR A 123 11.89 1.08 -0.57
C TYR A 123 11.85 2.54 -1.02
N ILE A 124 10.88 3.27 -0.50
CA ILE A 124 10.68 4.69 -0.75
C ILE A 124 10.64 5.37 0.61
N THR A 125 11.46 6.41 0.79
CA THR A 125 11.40 7.23 1.99
C THR A 125 10.49 8.44 1.78
N GLY A 126 9.82 8.88 2.84
CA GLY A 126 8.90 9.99 2.73
C GLY A 126 8.17 10.31 4.03
N LYS A 127 7.01 10.90 3.88
CA LYS A 127 6.07 11.18 4.98
C LYS A 127 4.64 10.87 4.55
N LEU A 128 3.93 10.12 5.39
CA LEU A 128 2.51 9.81 5.21
C LEU A 128 1.65 10.80 6.01
N ASP A 129 0.90 11.62 5.28
CA ASP A 129 -0.16 12.43 5.88
C ASP A 129 -1.43 11.57 6.01
N PHE A 130 -1.71 11.09 7.22
CA PHE A 130 -2.85 10.22 7.50
C PHE A 130 -4.21 10.91 7.33
N ASN A 131 -4.26 12.24 7.41
CA ASN A 131 -5.49 13.01 7.23
C ASN A 131 -5.83 13.18 5.75
N LYS A 132 -4.80 13.43 4.92
CA LYS A 132 -4.97 13.61 3.48
C LYS A 132 -4.85 12.31 2.70
N GLY A 133 -4.27 11.26 3.31
CA GLY A 133 -3.99 10.00 2.64
C GLY A 133 -2.96 10.16 1.50
N ILE A 134 -1.91 10.92 1.74
CA ILE A 134 -0.86 11.18 0.73
C ILE A 134 0.50 10.81 1.31
N PHE A 135 1.25 9.96 0.59
CA PHE A 135 2.65 9.72 0.87
C PHE A 135 3.51 10.67 0.02
N THR A 136 4.14 11.63 0.68
CA THR A 136 5.07 12.55 0.02
C THR A 136 6.47 11.96 0.05
N ARG A 137 6.96 11.54 -1.12
CA ARG A 137 8.30 10.94 -1.27
C ARG A 137 9.39 11.98 -0.98
N THR A 138 10.43 11.56 -0.26
CA THR A 138 11.65 12.34 -0.15
C THR A 138 12.41 12.27 -1.48
N VAL A 139 12.62 13.41 -2.12
CA VAL A 139 13.45 13.48 -3.32
C VAL A 139 14.91 13.34 -2.88
N ARG A 140 15.63 12.31 -3.36
CA ARG A 140 17.10 12.31 -3.27
C ARG A 140 17.64 13.39 -4.20
N THR A 141 18.18 14.44 -3.63
CA THR A 141 19.12 15.28 -4.35
C THR A 141 20.43 14.50 -4.43
N GLU A 142 20.80 14.04 -5.61
CA GLU A 142 22.15 13.55 -5.85
C GLU A 142 23.10 14.75 -5.66
N ASN A 143 24.02 14.65 -4.69
CA ASN A 143 25.14 15.56 -4.54
C ASN A 143 26.26 15.15 -5.49
#